data_874695be774ff644335b0cc09c3ee760
#
_entry.id   874695be774ff644335b0cc09c3ee760
#
_cell.length_a   1.000
_cell.length_b   1.000
_cell.length_c   1.000
_cell.angle_alpha   90.00
_cell.angle_beta   90.00
_cell.angle_gamma   90.00
#
_symmetry.space_group_name_H-M   'P 1'
#
loop_
_entity.id
_entity.type
_entity.pdbx_description
1 polymer ?
#
loop_
_entity_poly.entity_id
_entity_poly.type
_entity_poly.pdbx_seq_one_letter_code
_entity_poly.pdbx_strand_id
1 'polypeptide(L)'
;MSISQNKKSYPRLLADIGGTNARFALEVAANIIKNIGIFPCKNYNTVVDAVKVYLNKVGNPTIKYGAFAIANPVVGDWVQMTNHHWAFSIETTRQALNLEVLILINDFTAQAYAIPRMSSSELIQIGGNFCTINAPKAVLGPGTGLGVSGLIPYSNGDYIALSGEGGHTSFSPFDDTEVIIWRYAKKKYGHVSAERFLSGSGLVLIYEALADRKRIKSAKISSELISEQALSGKSPLCRLALDIFCAMLGTISADLALTLGARGGVYLCGGIIPRFVDYFKTSPFRVRFENKGRFGAYLAAIPVYVVLAKYPGIFGVAVALENHLKDYFSKK
;
A
#
# COMPACT_ATOMS: atom_id res chain seq x y z
N MET A 1 -33.00 -18.41 -16.72
CA MET A 1 -32.43 -17.87 -17.97
C MET A 1 -30.94 -17.70 -17.76
N SER A 2 -30.13 -18.49 -18.45
CA SER A 2 -28.66 -18.47 -18.33
C SER A 2 -28.14 -17.18 -18.94
N ILE A 3 -27.64 -16.27 -18.12
CA ILE A 3 -26.85 -15.13 -18.57
C ILE A 3 -25.57 -15.70 -19.18
N SER A 4 -25.45 -15.55 -20.48
CA SER A 4 -24.43 -16.15 -21.32
C SER A 4 -23.02 -15.94 -20.75
N GLN A 5 -22.29 -17.04 -20.54
CA GLN A 5 -20.88 -17.10 -20.14
C GLN A 5 -19.89 -16.42 -21.13
N ASN A 6 -20.38 -15.69 -22.13
CA ASN A 6 -19.59 -15.25 -23.28
C ASN A 6 -19.01 -13.82 -23.20
N LYS A 7 -19.01 -13.15 -22.01
CA LYS A 7 -18.51 -11.76 -21.91
C LYS A 7 -17.24 -11.57 -21.07
N LYS A 8 -16.61 -12.64 -20.59
CA LYS A 8 -15.32 -12.55 -19.86
C LYS A 8 -14.17 -12.74 -20.86
N SER A 9 -13.84 -11.70 -21.64
CA SER A 9 -12.71 -11.79 -22.55
C SER A 9 -11.39 -11.81 -21.78
N TYR A 10 -10.60 -12.84 -21.97
CA TYR A 10 -9.22 -12.99 -21.52
C TYR A 10 -8.29 -13.15 -22.73
N PRO A 11 -7.00 -12.83 -22.64
CA PRO A 11 -6.32 -12.30 -21.45
C PRO A 11 -6.65 -10.80 -21.20
N ARG A 12 -6.47 -10.37 -19.94
CA ARG A 12 -6.57 -8.98 -19.50
C ARG A 12 -5.20 -8.46 -19.08
N LEU A 13 -4.91 -7.18 -19.40
CA LEU A 13 -3.66 -6.53 -19.03
C LEU A 13 -3.77 -5.94 -17.63
N LEU A 14 -2.83 -6.31 -16.75
CA LEU A 14 -2.73 -5.81 -15.39
C LEU A 14 -1.40 -5.07 -15.21
N ALA A 15 -1.42 -3.95 -14.48
CA ALA A 15 -0.20 -3.24 -14.13
C ALA A 15 -0.21 -2.76 -12.67
N ASP A 16 1.00 -2.74 -12.06
CA ASP A 16 1.28 -2.09 -10.78
C ASP A 16 2.50 -1.18 -11.00
N ILE A 17 2.26 0.13 -11.04
CA ILE A 17 3.23 1.15 -11.45
C ILE A 17 3.64 1.97 -10.24
N GLY A 18 4.81 1.65 -9.71
CA GLY A 18 5.46 2.42 -8.65
C GLY A 18 6.41 3.47 -9.20
N GLY A 19 7.07 4.22 -8.30
CA GLY A 19 8.00 5.28 -8.69
C GLY A 19 9.29 4.82 -9.39
N THR A 20 9.69 3.57 -9.28
CA THR A 20 10.94 3.04 -9.85
C THR A 20 10.69 1.96 -10.91
N ASN A 21 9.74 1.10 -10.65
CA ASN A 21 9.44 -0.04 -11.49
C ASN A 21 7.94 -0.11 -11.80
N ALA A 22 7.62 -0.46 -13.04
CA ALA A 22 6.31 -0.92 -13.45
C ALA A 22 6.32 -2.46 -13.52
N ARG A 23 5.28 -3.07 -13.00
CA ARG A 23 5.05 -4.52 -13.09
C ARG A 23 3.85 -4.74 -13.98
N PHE A 24 4.00 -5.60 -14.98
CA PHE A 24 2.90 -5.99 -15.87
C PHE A 24 2.63 -7.47 -15.73
N ALA A 25 1.39 -7.86 -15.93
CA ALA A 25 0.96 -9.25 -15.90
C ALA A 25 -0.24 -9.46 -16.83
N LEU A 26 -0.53 -10.71 -17.14
CA LEU A 26 -1.74 -11.13 -17.84
C LEU A 26 -2.63 -11.95 -16.91
N GLU A 27 -3.88 -11.55 -16.75
CA GLU A 27 -4.92 -12.44 -16.25
C GLU A 27 -5.43 -13.29 -17.42
N VAL A 28 -5.00 -14.54 -17.47
CA VAL A 28 -5.29 -15.46 -18.61
C VAL A 28 -6.60 -16.23 -18.43
N ALA A 29 -7.11 -16.30 -17.23
CA ALA A 29 -8.44 -16.79 -16.86
C ALA A 29 -8.79 -16.19 -15.49
N ALA A 30 -10.03 -16.36 -15.02
CA ALA A 30 -10.49 -15.82 -13.74
C ALA A 30 -9.54 -16.21 -12.60
N ASN A 31 -8.92 -15.22 -11.96
CA ASN A 31 -7.95 -15.37 -10.87
C ASN A 31 -6.63 -16.10 -11.24
N ILE A 32 -6.36 -16.33 -12.53
CA ILE A 32 -5.12 -16.95 -13.00
C ILE A 32 -4.24 -15.89 -13.65
N ILE A 33 -3.27 -15.39 -12.88
CA ILE A 33 -2.31 -14.37 -13.31
C ILE A 33 -1.02 -15.05 -13.72
N LYS A 34 -0.51 -14.71 -14.91
CA LYS A 34 0.73 -15.25 -15.49
C LYS A 34 1.61 -14.15 -16.06
N ASN A 35 2.83 -14.52 -16.43
CA ASN A 35 3.78 -13.68 -17.17
C ASN A 35 4.09 -12.36 -16.45
N ILE A 36 4.23 -12.38 -15.11
CA ILE A 36 4.61 -11.18 -14.35
C ILE A 36 6.01 -10.75 -14.78
N GLY A 37 6.11 -9.53 -15.32
CA GLY A 37 7.37 -8.90 -15.72
C GLY A 37 7.61 -7.59 -14.97
N ILE A 38 8.88 -7.30 -14.64
CA ILE A 38 9.29 -6.07 -13.95
C ILE A 38 10.10 -5.21 -14.93
N PHE A 39 9.71 -3.95 -15.06
CA PHE A 39 10.27 -3.01 -16.02
C PHE A 39 10.69 -1.72 -15.28
N PRO A 40 11.99 -1.37 -15.24
CA PRO A 40 12.43 -0.10 -14.67
C PRO A 40 11.84 1.08 -15.46
N CYS A 41 11.05 1.95 -14.80
CA CYS A 41 10.36 3.06 -15.46
C CYS A 41 11.30 3.99 -16.22
N LYS A 42 12.51 4.21 -15.72
CA LYS A 42 13.54 5.07 -16.33
C LYS A 42 13.99 4.63 -17.73
N ASN A 43 13.74 3.37 -18.11
CA ASN A 43 14.15 2.81 -19.40
C ASN A 43 13.14 3.06 -20.53
N TYR A 44 11.99 3.69 -20.22
CA TYR A 44 10.90 3.89 -21.18
C TYR A 44 10.41 5.34 -21.11
N ASN A 45 10.18 5.95 -22.27
CA ASN A 45 9.72 7.32 -22.34
C ASN A 45 8.27 7.47 -21.83
N THR A 46 7.43 6.48 -22.11
CA THR A 46 6.02 6.48 -21.73
C THR A 46 5.58 5.12 -21.15
N VAL A 47 4.45 5.12 -20.43
CA VAL A 47 3.82 3.87 -19.98
C VAL A 47 3.44 2.98 -21.17
N VAL A 48 3.02 3.57 -22.29
CA VAL A 48 2.64 2.85 -23.53
C VAL A 48 3.84 2.09 -24.09
N ASP A 49 5.03 2.71 -24.13
CA ASP A 49 6.25 2.05 -24.60
C ASP A 49 6.60 0.84 -23.74
N ALA A 50 6.52 0.99 -22.41
CA ALA A 50 6.79 -0.11 -21.49
C ALA A 50 5.80 -1.27 -21.66
N VAL A 51 4.51 -0.96 -21.82
CA VAL A 51 3.46 -1.97 -22.07
C VAL A 51 3.68 -2.68 -23.39
N LYS A 52 3.99 -1.96 -24.48
CA LYS A 52 4.25 -2.56 -25.80
C LYS A 52 5.43 -3.52 -25.77
N VAL A 53 6.53 -3.14 -25.07
CA VAL A 53 7.68 -4.03 -24.88
C VAL A 53 7.31 -5.27 -24.07
N TYR A 54 6.49 -5.12 -23.03
CA TYR A 54 5.97 -6.24 -22.26
C TYR A 54 5.13 -7.18 -23.13
N LEU A 55 4.14 -6.63 -23.87
CA LEU A 55 3.25 -7.42 -24.73
C LEU A 55 4.02 -8.19 -25.80
N ASN A 56 5.04 -7.56 -26.41
CA ASN A 56 5.90 -8.25 -27.40
C ASN A 56 6.60 -9.45 -26.77
N LYS A 57 7.13 -9.32 -25.54
CA LYS A 57 7.78 -10.42 -24.82
C LYS A 57 6.85 -11.60 -24.51
N VAL A 58 5.55 -11.38 -24.38
CA VAL A 58 4.55 -12.41 -24.07
C VAL A 58 3.74 -12.87 -25.27
N GLY A 59 4.21 -12.56 -26.49
CA GLY A 59 3.63 -13.06 -27.75
C GLY A 59 2.50 -12.21 -28.32
N ASN A 60 2.39 -10.94 -27.95
CA ASN A 60 1.40 -9.98 -28.45
C ASN A 60 -0.05 -10.52 -28.45
N PRO A 61 -0.57 -10.99 -27.31
CA PRO A 61 -1.94 -11.49 -27.24
C PRO A 61 -2.94 -10.34 -27.53
N THR A 62 -4.07 -10.65 -28.14
CA THR A 62 -5.15 -9.69 -28.28
C THR A 62 -5.80 -9.41 -26.91
N ILE A 63 -5.74 -8.16 -26.47
CA ILE A 63 -6.25 -7.73 -25.18
C ILE A 63 -7.33 -6.66 -25.38
N LYS A 64 -8.46 -6.79 -24.69
CA LYS A 64 -9.56 -5.83 -24.74
C LYS A 64 -9.67 -4.99 -23.47
N TYR A 65 -9.25 -5.52 -22.33
CA TYR A 65 -9.45 -4.92 -21.01
C TYR A 65 -8.16 -4.79 -20.26
N GLY A 66 -7.95 -3.63 -19.61
CA GLY A 66 -6.78 -3.37 -18.77
C GLY A 66 -7.12 -2.66 -17.47
N ALA A 67 -6.28 -2.89 -16.46
CA ALA A 67 -6.34 -2.17 -15.21
C ALA A 67 -4.95 -1.90 -14.65
N PHE A 68 -4.68 -0.65 -14.27
CA PHE A 68 -3.39 -0.21 -13.74
C PHE A 68 -3.56 0.34 -12.32
N ALA A 69 -2.75 -0.15 -11.38
CA ALA A 69 -2.49 0.51 -10.11
C ALA A 69 -1.36 1.52 -10.28
N ILE A 70 -1.51 2.71 -9.73
CA ILE A 70 -0.48 3.74 -9.78
C ILE A 70 -0.26 4.36 -8.39
N ALA A 71 1.00 4.66 -8.08
CA ALA A 71 1.37 5.30 -6.81
C ALA A 71 1.07 6.82 -6.83
N ASN A 72 -0.18 7.16 -7.15
CA ASN A 72 -0.70 8.54 -7.24
C ASN A 72 -2.22 8.55 -7.03
N PRO A 73 -2.80 9.67 -6.58
CA PRO A 73 -4.23 9.91 -6.70
C PRO A 73 -4.68 9.87 -8.16
N VAL A 74 -5.81 9.26 -8.42
CA VAL A 74 -6.44 9.25 -9.76
C VAL A 74 -7.65 10.17 -9.73
N VAL A 75 -7.52 11.34 -10.36
CA VAL A 75 -8.58 12.36 -10.44
C VAL A 75 -8.72 12.81 -11.88
N GLY A 76 -9.84 12.46 -12.51
CA GLY A 76 -10.07 12.75 -13.94
C GLY A 76 -9.24 11.88 -14.87
N ASP A 77 -8.94 12.40 -16.07
CA ASP A 77 -8.28 11.65 -17.15
C ASP A 77 -6.75 11.81 -17.13
N TRP A 78 -6.22 12.88 -16.54
CA TRP A 78 -4.78 13.16 -16.57
C TRP A 78 -4.06 12.63 -15.33
N VAL A 79 -2.99 11.88 -15.57
CA VAL A 79 -2.10 11.33 -14.54
C VAL A 79 -0.72 11.96 -14.69
N GLN A 80 -0.20 12.51 -13.59
CA GLN A 80 1.18 12.98 -13.47
C GLN A 80 1.85 12.20 -12.34
N MET A 81 2.79 11.32 -12.66
CA MET A 81 3.49 10.53 -11.64
C MET A 81 4.38 11.41 -10.77
N THR A 82 4.28 11.27 -9.45
CA THR A 82 5.03 12.12 -8.50
C THR A 82 6.52 11.76 -8.46
N ASN A 83 6.86 10.50 -8.66
CA ASN A 83 8.20 9.98 -8.39
C ASN A 83 8.97 9.58 -9.66
N HIS A 84 8.44 9.85 -10.84
CA HIS A 84 9.14 9.73 -12.13
C HIS A 84 8.45 10.53 -13.24
N HIS A 85 9.06 10.53 -14.46
CA HIS A 85 8.73 11.46 -15.54
C HIS A 85 7.43 11.14 -16.31
N TRP A 86 6.75 10.01 -16.07
CA TRP A 86 5.55 9.68 -16.83
C TRP A 86 4.39 10.59 -16.47
N ALA A 87 3.80 11.15 -17.53
CA ALA A 87 2.55 11.90 -17.49
C ALA A 87 1.72 11.49 -18.71
N PHE A 88 0.45 11.16 -18.50
CA PHE A 88 -0.39 10.63 -19.58
C PHE A 88 -1.89 10.79 -19.30
N SER A 89 -2.67 10.83 -20.39
CA SER A 89 -4.13 10.70 -20.36
C SER A 89 -4.51 9.22 -20.36
N ILE A 90 -5.47 8.85 -19.53
CA ILE A 90 -6.01 7.48 -19.45
C ILE A 90 -6.64 7.10 -20.78
N GLU A 91 -7.44 8.00 -21.35
CA GLU A 91 -8.14 7.75 -22.61
C GLU A 91 -7.16 7.62 -23.78
N THR A 92 -6.17 8.51 -23.89
CA THR A 92 -5.14 8.39 -24.94
C THR A 92 -4.33 7.10 -24.78
N THR A 93 -4.02 6.69 -23.55
CA THR A 93 -3.33 5.42 -23.27
C THR A 93 -4.19 4.22 -23.68
N ARG A 94 -5.50 4.25 -23.35
CA ARG A 94 -6.46 3.23 -23.75
C ARG A 94 -6.49 3.04 -25.28
N GLN A 95 -6.57 4.15 -26.01
CA GLN A 95 -6.57 4.14 -27.48
C GLN A 95 -5.26 3.63 -28.07
N ALA A 96 -4.11 4.11 -27.56
CA ALA A 96 -2.77 3.71 -28.01
C ALA A 96 -2.46 2.22 -27.79
N LEU A 97 -3.13 1.60 -26.82
CA LEU A 97 -3.06 0.17 -26.51
C LEU A 97 -4.21 -0.64 -27.12
N ASN A 98 -5.11 0.01 -27.88
CA ASN A 98 -6.28 -0.59 -28.53
C ASN A 98 -7.17 -1.38 -27.55
N LEU A 99 -7.38 -0.83 -26.34
CA LEU A 99 -8.24 -1.43 -25.32
C LEU A 99 -9.68 -0.90 -25.43
N GLU A 100 -10.67 -1.76 -25.17
CA GLU A 100 -12.07 -1.36 -25.01
C GLU A 100 -12.30 -0.65 -23.66
N VAL A 101 -11.62 -1.13 -22.61
CA VAL A 101 -11.67 -0.57 -21.26
C VAL A 101 -10.26 -0.51 -20.67
N LEU A 102 -9.91 0.63 -20.11
CA LEU A 102 -8.75 0.82 -19.25
C LEU A 102 -9.20 1.55 -17.99
N ILE A 103 -9.00 0.95 -16.83
CA ILE A 103 -9.21 1.62 -15.54
C ILE A 103 -7.89 1.88 -14.84
N LEU A 104 -7.81 2.99 -14.15
CA LEU A 104 -6.71 3.29 -13.24
C LEU A 104 -7.25 3.45 -11.83
N ILE A 105 -6.51 2.91 -10.86
CA ILE A 105 -6.78 3.08 -9.42
C ILE A 105 -5.47 3.37 -8.68
N ASN A 106 -5.59 3.96 -7.49
CA ASN A 106 -4.43 4.12 -6.61
C ASN A 106 -3.86 2.75 -6.18
N ASP A 107 -2.55 2.67 -5.95
CA ASP A 107 -1.85 1.42 -5.59
C ASP A 107 -2.32 0.83 -4.26
N PHE A 108 -2.64 1.65 -3.23
CA PHE A 108 -3.20 1.16 -1.96
C PHE A 108 -4.67 0.76 -2.08
N THR A 109 -5.44 1.41 -2.95
CA THR A 109 -6.78 0.95 -3.33
C THR A 109 -6.71 -0.45 -3.96
N ALA A 110 -5.72 -0.69 -4.83
CA ALA A 110 -5.48 -2.00 -5.41
C ALA A 110 -5.08 -3.02 -4.33
N GLN A 111 -4.14 -2.67 -3.44
CA GLN A 111 -3.76 -3.56 -2.33
C GLN A 111 -4.94 -3.91 -1.44
N ALA A 112 -5.85 -2.96 -1.16
CA ALA A 112 -7.06 -3.23 -0.41
C ALA A 112 -7.95 -4.28 -1.10
N TYR A 113 -8.18 -4.16 -2.39
CA TYR A 113 -8.95 -5.15 -3.16
C TYR A 113 -8.33 -6.56 -3.16
N ALA A 114 -7.02 -6.68 -2.96
CA ALA A 114 -6.35 -7.98 -2.88
C ALA A 114 -6.61 -8.72 -1.57
N ILE A 115 -6.85 -8.01 -0.45
CA ILE A 115 -6.95 -8.59 0.90
C ILE A 115 -7.91 -9.78 1.00
N PRO A 116 -9.15 -9.75 0.47
CA PRO A 116 -10.08 -10.88 0.61
C PRO A 116 -9.64 -12.15 -0.13
N ARG A 117 -8.63 -12.06 -1.00
CA ARG A 117 -8.12 -13.18 -1.80
C ARG A 117 -6.81 -13.76 -1.30
N MET A 118 -6.24 -13.18 -0.25
CA MET A 118 -4.99 -13.64 0.33
C MET A 118 -5.21 -14.92 1.12
N SER A 119 -4.29 -15.85 0.98
CA SER A 119 -4.22 -17.07 1.78
C SER A 119 -3.66 -16.77 3.19
N SER A 120 -3.92 -17.65 4.14
CA SER A 120 -3.36 -17.54 5.49
C SER A 120 -1.82 -17.58 5.51
N SER A 121 -1.19 -18.23 4.54
CA SER A 121 0.28 -18.27 4.41
C SER A 121 0.90 -16.94 3.96
N GLU A 122 0.10 -16.04 3.41
CA GLU A 122 0.52 -14.70 2.99
C GLU A 122 0.32 -13.64 4.07
N LEU A 123 -0.18 -14.03 5.24
CA LEU A 123 -0.51 -13.14 6.35
C LEU A 123 0.17 -13.59 7.65
N ILE A 124 0.85 -12.66 8.32
CA ILE A 124 1.37 -12.90 9.68
C ILE A 124 0.56 -12.06 10.65
N GLN A 125 -0.12 -12.72 11.59
CA GLN A 125 -0.91 -12.05 12.62
C GLN A 125 -0.04 -11.47 13.72
N ILE A 126 -0.31 -10.21 14.09
CA ILE A 126 0.34 -9.44 15.15
C ILE A 126 -0.70 -9.12 16.23
N GLY A 127 -1.07 -10.11 17.03
CA GLY A 127 -2.06 -9.96 18.08
C GLY A 127 -3.51 -9.87 17.57
N GLY A 128 -4.44 -9.66 18.50
CA GLY A 128 -5.88 -9.66 18.25
C GLY A 128 -6.48 -11.05 18.18
N ASN A 129 -7.79 -11.08 18.04
CA ASN A 129 -8.60 -12.30 17.94
C ASN A 129 -8.88 -12.65 16.46
N PHE A 130 -10.01 -13.28 16.19
CA PHE A 130 -10.48 -13.56 14.83
C PHE A 130 -11.12 -12.31 14.20
N CYS A 131 -10.98 -12.18 12.89
CA CYS A 131 -11.68 -11.14 12.13
C CYS A 131 -13.19 -11.26 12.31
N THR A 132 -13.88 -10.14 12.49
CA THR A 132 -15.33 -10.08 12.36
C THR A 132 -15.69 -10.19 10.88
N ILE A 133 -16.49 -11.22 10.54
CA ILE A 133 -16.98 -11.42 9.16
C ILE A 133 -17.85 -10.21 8.76
N ASN A 134 -17.74 -9.78 7.52
CA ASN A 134 -18.49 -8.64 6.96
C ASN A 134 -18.31 -7.32 7.73
N ALA A 135 -17.14 -7.10 8.31
CA ALA A 135 -16.78 -5.82 8.91
C ALA A 135 -15.74 -5.08 8.05
N PRO A 136 -15.67 -3.74 8.15
CA PRO A 136 -14.63 -2.97 7.47
C PRO A 136 -13.23 -3.44 7.82
N LYS A 137 -12.31 -3.30 6.88
CA LYS A 137 -10.88 -3.58 7.04
C LYS A 137 -10.09 -2.30 6.81
N ALA A 138 -9.06 -2.07 7.60
CA ALA A 138 -8.10 -1.00 7.40
C ALA A 138 -6.88 -1.55 6.66
N VAL A 139 -6.38 -0.80 5.68
CA VAL A 139 -5.19 -1.15 4.91
C VAL A 139 -4.26 0.03 4.89
N LEU A 140 -3.04 -0.16 5.37
CA LEU A 140 -2.02 0.88 5.34
C LEU A 140 -0.64 0.25 5.25
N GLY A 141 0.35 1.03 4.83
CA GLY A 141 1.70 0.46 4.79
C GLY A 141 2.79 1.45 4.44
N PRO A 142 3.87 1.44 5.25
CA PRO A 142 5.04 2.24 4.99
C PRO A 142 5.89 1.63 3.87
N GLY A 143 6.30 2.51 2.96
CA GLY A 143 7.18 2.23 1.83
C GLY A 143 8.04 3.45 1.50
N THR A 144 8.07 3.88 0.23
CA THR A 144 8.61 5.18 -0.16
C THR A 144 7.82 6.31 0.50
N GLY A 145 6.50 6.17 0.58
CA GLY A 145 5.57 6.98 1.35
C GLY A 145 4.77 6.13 2.33
N LEU A 146 3.60 6.64 2.76
CA LEU A 146 2.62 5.94 3.58
C LEU A 146 1.30 5.85 2.82
N GLY A 147 1.03 4.71 2.21
CA GLY A 147 -0.27 4.46 1.61
C GLY A 147 -1.32 4.07 2.65
N VAL A 148 -2.54 4.52 2.44
CA VAL A 148 -3.69 4.25 3.32
C VAL A 148 -4.93 4.02 2.48
N SER A 149 -5.67 2.98 2.82
CA SER A 149 -6.97 2.64 2.21
C SER A 149 -7.86 1.96 3.24
N GLY A 150 -9.07 1.67 2.88
CA GLY A 150 -9.99 0.84 3.62
C GLY A 150 -10.79 -0.04 2.69
N LEU A 151 -11.34 -1.11 3.22
CA LEU A 151 -12.18 -2.02 2.47
C LEU A 151 -13.52 -2.17 3.20
N ILE A 152 -14.57 -1.67 2.59
CA ILE A 152 -15.91 -1.65 3.18
C ILE A 152 -16.72 -2.79 2.57
N PRO A 153 -17.29 -3.68 3.39
CA PRO A 153 -18.14 -4.76 2.89
C PRO A 153 -19.40 -4.16 2.25
N TYR A 154 -19.78 -4.72 1.12
CA TYR A 154 -20.98 -4.37 0.36
C TYR A 154 -21.87 -5.62 0.18
N SER A 155 -23.02 -5.48 -0.46
CA SER A 155 -23.95 -6.59 -0.67
C SER A 155 -23.27 -7.79 -1.38
N ASN A 156 -23.73 -9.00 -1.08
CA ASN A 156 -23.32 -10.26 -1.72
C ASN A 156 -21.84 -10.67 -1.53
N GLY A 157 -21.17 -10.17 -0.48
CA GLY A 157 -19.78 -10.52 -0.20
C GLY A 157 -18.74 -9.72 -1.02
N ASP A 158 -19.19 -8.77 -1.83
CA ASP A 158 -18.33 -7.83 -2.52
C ASP A 158 -17.84 -6.72 -1.55
N TYR A 159 -16.80 -5.99 -1.95
CA TYR A 159 -16.20 -4.91 -1.17
C TYR A 159 -15.98 -3.67 -2.03
N ILE A 160 -16.08 -2.50 -1.39
CA ILE A 160 -15.67 -1.22 -1.95
C ILE A 160 -14.37 -0.79 -1.27
N ALA A 161 -13.32 -0.59 -2.06
CA ALA A 161 -12.08 -0.02 -1.56
C ALA A 161 -12.15 1.50 -1.55
N LEU A 162 -11.66 2.12 -0.46
CA LEU A 162 -11.61 3.56 -0.31
C LEU A 162 -10.36 4.12 -1.01
N SER A 163 -10.56 5.08 -1.88
CA SER A 163 -9.47 5.87 -2.48
C SER A 163 -9.19 7.08 -1.60
N GLY A 164 -8.18 6.99 -0.73
CA GLY A 164 -7.84 8.06 0.20
C GLY A 164 -6.34 8.29 0.29
N GLU A 165 -5.97 9.49 0.76
CA GLU A 165 -4.60 9.92 1.00
C GLU A 165 -4.34 10.08 2.51
N GLY A 166 -4.75 9.08 3.29
CA GLY A 166 -4.67 9.10 4.75
C GLY A 166 -3.25 9.21 5.32
N GLY A 167 -2.22 8.87 4.54
CA GLY A 167 -0.82 9.10 4.92
C GLY A 167 -0.47 10.58 5.09
N HIS A 168 -1.21 11.48 4.45
CA HIS A 168 -1.00 12.93 4.51
C HIS A 168 -1.76 13.62 5.66
N THR A 169 -2.52 12.90 6.47
CA THR A 169 -3.16 13.45 7.68
C THR A 169 -2.11 13.92 8.69
N SER A 170 -2.44 14.96 9.45
CA SER A 170 -1.53 15.52 10.46
C SER A 170 -1.20 14.49 11.54
N PHE A 171 0.10 14.34 11.83
CA PHE A 171 0.55 13.46 12.90
C PHE A 171 0.39 14.13 14.27
N SER A 172 -0.14 13.39 15.23
CA SER A 172 -0.23 13.79 16.64
C SER A 172 0.79 12.98 17.47
N PRO A 173 1.80 13.62 18.09
CA PRO A 173 2.77 12.93 18.94
C PRO A 173 2.12 12.42 20.22
N PHE A 174 2.57 11.25 20.69
CA PHE A 174 2.02 10.58 21.86
C PHE A 174 2.74 10.95 23.17
N ASP A 175 4.06 11.11 23.14
CA ASP A 175 4.90 11.37 24.30
C ASP A 175 5.92 12.47 24.04
N ASP A 176 6.67 12.87 25.08
CA ASP A 176 7.66 13.95 24.98
C ASP A 176 8.77 13.66 23.96
N THR A 177 9.13 12.40 23.75
CA THR A 177 10.13 12.03 22.75
C THR A 177 9.57 12.24 21.35
N GLU A 178 8.34 11.82 21.10
CA GLU A 178 7.65 12.08 19.83
C GLU A 178 7.40 13.58 19.62
N VAL A 179 7.12 14.36 20.66
CA VAL A 179 7.01 15.84 20.58
C VAL A 179 8.33 16.45 20.09
N ILE A 180 9.47 15.98 20.59
CA ILE A 180 10.79 16.48 20.17
C ILE A 180 11.05 16.13 18.70
N ILE A 181 10.76 14.90 18.28
CA ILE A 181 10.89 14.44 16.89
C ILE A 181 9.94 15.24 15.99
N TRP A 182 8.71 15.46 16.42
CA TRP A 182 7.72 16.27 15.70
C TRP A 182 8.19 17.71 15.52
N ARG A 183 8.75 18.35 16.56
CA ARG A 183 9.31 19.71 16.47
C ARG A 183 10.48 19.79 15.49
N TYR A 184 11.33 18.77 15.47
CA TYR A 184 12.41 18.67 14.48
C TYR A 184 11.86 18.60 13.06
N ALA A 185 10.88 17.74 12.81
CA ALA A 185 10.19 17.63 11.51
C ALA A 185 9.45 18.93 11.13
N LYS A 186 8.79 19.59 12.09
CA LYS A 186 8.06 20.84 11.87
C LYS A 186 8.96 21.96 11.34
N LYS A 187 10.17 22.09 11.85
CA LYS A 187 11.16 23.07 11.35
C LYS A 187 11.55 22.80 9.90
N LYS A 188 11.60 21.52 9.49
CA LYS A 188 12.04 21.10 8.16
C LYS A 188 10.92 21.19 7.11
N TYR A 189 9.68 20.89 7.47
CA TYR A 189 8.60 20.66 6.50
C TYR A 189 7.38 21.58 6.66
N GLY A 190 7.27 22.34 7.73
CA GLY A 190 6.07 23.11 8.02
C GLY A 190 4.90 22.24 8.45
N HIS A 191 4.26 21.51 7.55
CA HIS A 191 3.25 20.49 7.87
C HIS A 191 3.91 19.14 8.14
N VAL A 192 3.49 18.47 9.21
CA VAL A 192 4.01 17.15 9.61
C VAL A 192 2.89 16.14 9.49
N SER A 193 2.89 15.40 8.38
CA SER A 193 1.96 14.29 8.15
C SER A 193 2.47 12.99 8.77
N ALA A 194 1.58 11.99 8.87
CA ALA A 194 1.94 10.63 9.28
C ALA A 194 3.06 10.04 8.38
N GLU A 195 2.99 10.27 7.08
CA GLU A 195 3.99 9.82 6.11
C GLU A 195 5.39 10.37 6.39
N ARG A 196 5.51 11.60 6.95
CA ARG A 196 6.82 12.19 7.28
C ARG A 196 7.62 11.33 8.26
N PHE A 197 6.94 10.49 9.05
CA PHE A 197 7.57 9.54 9.97
C PHE A 197 7.47 8.09 9.49
N LEU A 198 6.38 7.72 8.87
CA LEU A 198 6.06 6.34 8.51
C LEU A 198 6.39 6.04 7.04
N SER A 199 7.65 6.24 6.69
CA SER A 199 8.22 5.93 5.38
C SER A 199 9.71 5.61 5.54
N GLY A 200 10.39 5.19 4.47
CA GLY A 200 11.84 4.98 4.51
C GLY A 200 12.58 6.26 4.92
N SER A 201 12.25 7.40 4.31
CA SER A 201 12.79 8.71 4.69
C SER A 201 12.37 9.15 6.10
N GLY A 202 11.21 8.71 6.57
CA GLY A 202 10.70 8.98 7.90
C GLY A 202 11.49 8.29 9.00
N LEU A 203 11.92 7.04 8.78
CA LEU A 203 12.81 6.35 9.72
C LEU A 203 14.15 7.08 9.85
N VAL A 204 14.70 7.59 8.74
CA VAL A 204 15.91 8.44 8.76
C VAL A 204 15.64 9.73 9.54
N LEU A 205 14.50 10.39 9.33
CA LEU A 205 14.13 11.62 10.03
C LEU A 205 14.02 11.41 11.55
N ILE A 206 13.42 10.29 11.99
CA ILE A 206 13.37 9.93 13.42
C ILE A 206 14.78 9.78 14.00
N TYR A 207 15.66 9.06 13.29
CA TYR A 207 17.05 8.87 13.69
C TYR A 207 17.79 10.23 13.78
N GLU A 208 17.66 11.10 12.77
CA GLU A 208 18.28 12.44 12.74
C GLU A 208 17.82 13.30 13.94
N ALA A 209 16.52 13.32 14.23
CA ALA A 209 15.96 14.07 15.35
C ALA A 209 16.48 13.56 16.71
N LEU A 210 16.63 12.26 16.88
CA LEU A 210 17.21 11.66 18.09
C LEU A 210 18.71 11.94 18.24
N ALA A 211 19.46 11.94 17.15
CA ALA A 211 20.87 12.30 17.12
C ALA A 211 21.08 13.78 17.49
N ASP A 212 20.26 14.67 16.92
CA ASP A 212 20.27 16.11 17.22
C ASP A 212 20.00 16.36 18.71
N ARG A 213 18.96 15.73 19.28
CA ARG A 213 18.68 15.80 20.72
C ARG A 213 19.86 15.39 21.60
N LYS A 214 20.59 14.35 21.18
CA LYS A 214 21.78 13.85 21.93
C LYS A 214 23.06 14.61 21.59
N ARG A 215 23.02 15.62 20.72
CA ARG A 215 24.19 16.35 20.20
C ARG A 215 25.23 15.43 19.58
N ILE A 216 24.78 14.33 18.97
CA ILE A 216 25.63 13.40 18.22
C ILE A 216 25.62 13.87 16.76
N LYS A 217 26.79 14.00 16.16
CA LYS A 217 26.89 14.27 14.71
C LYS A 217 26.25 13.10 13.96
N SER A 218 25.09 13.33 13.34
CA SER A 218 24.43 12.29 12.57
C SER A 218 25.26 11.94 11.35
N ALA A 219 25.57 10.66 11.16
CA ALA A 219 26.12 10.17 9.92
C ALA A 219 25.02 10.16 8.85
N LYS A 220 25.39 10.37 7.59
CA LYS A 220 24.49 10.11 6.46
C LYS A 220 24.19 8.60 6.45
N ILE A 221 22.98 8.21 6.82
CA ILE A 221 22.58 6.80 7.00
C ILE A 221 21.29 6.52 6.23
N SER A 222 21.17 5.35 5.61
CA SER A 222 19.95 4.93 4.93
C SER A 222 18.98 4.22 5.91
N SER A 223 17.71 4.15 5.55
CA SER A 223 16.69 3.42 6.34
C SER A 223 17.03 1.93 6.48
N GLU A 224 17.63 1.33 5.45
CA GLU A 224 18.07 -0.04 5.46
C GLU A 224 19.18 -0.25 6.50
N LEU A 225 20.17 0.63 6.51
CA LEU A 225 21.29 0.52 7.47
C LEU A 225 20.84 0.82 8.90
N ILE A 226 19.88 1.74 9.12
CA ILE A 226 19.28 1.95 10.44
C ILE A 226 18.63 0.65 10.92
N SER A 227 17.81 0.00 10.08
CA SER A 227 17.15 -1.26 10.41
C SER A 227 18.16 -2.36 10.69
N GLU A 228 19.20 -2.52 9.87
CA GLU A 228 20.26 -3.52 10.06
C GLU A 228 21.01 -3.33 11.38
N GLN A 229 21.43 -2.10 11.69
CA GLN A 229 22.13 -1.80 12.93
C GLN A 229 21.24 -1.95 14.17
N ALA A 230 19.96 -1.63 14.04
CA ALA A 230 18.97 -1.86 15.09
C ALA A 230 18.80 -3.34 15.41
N LEU A 231 18.65 -4.17 14.38
CA LEU A 231 18.41 -5.62 14.52
C LEU A 231 19.66 -6.38 14.98
N SER A 232 20.84 -5.95 14.53
CA SER A 232 22.11 -6.56 14.97
C SER A 232 22.58 -6.09 16.35
N GLY A 233 21.88 -5.15 17.01
CA GLY A 233 22.27 -4.59 18.30
C GLY A 233 23.51 -3.66 18.24
N LYS A 234 24.04 -3.34 17.06
CA LYS A 234 25.24 -2.51 16.91
C LYS A 234 25.04 -1.05 17.29
N SER A 235 23.81 -0.53 17.21
CA SER A 235 23.52 0.87 17.52
C SER A 235 22.25 1.02 18.36
N PRO A 236 22.39 1.39 19.64
CA PRO A 236 21.23 1.71 20.50
C PRO A 236 20.38 2.85 19.94
N LEU A 237 20.98 3.80 19.21
CA LEU A 237 20.25 4.91 18.61
C LEU A 237 19.37 4.44 17.43
N CYS A 238 19.90 3.56 16.58
CA CYS A 238 19.14 2.94 15.49
C CYS A 238 18.00 2.08 16.05
N ARG A 239 18.26 1.33 17.15
CA ARG A 239 17.25 0.53 17.82
C ARG A 239 16.11 1.42 18.34
N LEU A 240 16.43 2.51 19.03
CA LEU A 240 15.43 3.46 19.52
C LEU A 240 14.64 4.09 18.38
N ALA A 241 15.28 4.43 17.26
CA ALA A 241 14.59 4.97 16.10
C ALA A 241 13.59 3.96 15.48
N LEU A 242 13.97 2.69 15.40
CA LEU A 242 13.10 1.63 14.89
C LEU A 242 11.95 1.33 15.87
N ASP A 243 12.19 1.35 17.18
CA ASP A 243 11.16 1.19 18.20
C ASP A 243 10.09 2.30 18.10
N ILE A 244 10.54 3.55 17.98
CA ILE A 244 9.64 4.71 17.82
C ILE A 244 8.86 4.63 16.52
N PHE A 245 9.50 4.26 15.42
CA PHE A 245 8.83 4.04 14.13
C PHE A 245 7.69 3.02 14.27
N CYS A 246 7.95 1.88 14.91
CA CYS A 246 6.93 0.86 15.15
C CYS A 246 5.81 1.37 16.07
N ALA A 247 6.15 2.13 17.13
CA ALA A 247 5.16 2.73 18.00
C ALA A 247 4.25 3.73 17.27
N MET A 248 4.83 4.65 16.49
CA MET A 248 4.08 5.60 15.68
C MET A 248 3.17 4.89 14.65
N LEU A 249 3.65 3.80 14.04
CA LEU A 249 2.82 2.98 13.15
C LEU A 249 1.64 2.35 13.93
N GLY A 250 1.84 1.94 15.17
CA GLY A 250 0.78 1.48 16.06
C GLY A 250 -0.30 2.54 16.30
N THR A 251 0.12 3.79 16.56
CA THR A 251 -0.80 4.93 16.73
C THR A 251 -1.68 5.14 15.49
N ILE A 252 -1.06 5.28 14.30
CA ILE A 252 -1.78 5.57 13.05
C ILE A 252 -2.67 4.38 12.63
N SER A 253 -2.21 3.14 12.84
CA SER A 253 -3.01 1.94 12.59
C SER A 253 -4.27 1.89 13.48
N ALA A 254 -4.13 2.28 14.75
CA ALA A 254 -5.24 2.35 15.69
C ALA A 254 -6.24 3.46 15.31
N ASP A 255 -5.73 4.64 14.93
CA ASP A 255 -6.58 5.75 14.50
C ASP A 255 -7.40 5.37 13.27
N LEU A 256 -6.78 4.73 12.28
CA LEU A 256 -7.48 4.23 11.10
C LEU A 256 -8.50 3.14 11.46
N ALA A 257 -8.13 2.21 12.36
CA ALA A 257 -9.04 1.16 12.82
C ALA A 257 -10.28 1.72 13.53
N LEU A 258 -10.10 2.74 14.37
CA LEU A 258 -11.21 3.42 15.04
C LEU A 258 -12.07 4.21 14.06
N THR A 259 -11.45 4.93 13.13
CA THR A 259 -12.14 5.77 12.15
C THR A 259 -13.02 4.94 11.21
N LEU A 260 -12.54 3.80 10.76
CA LEU A 260 -13.27 2.91 9.84
C LEU A 260 -14.14 1.86 10.56
N GLY A 261 -14.03 1.72 11.87
CA GLY A 261 -14.63 0.58 12.57
C GLY A 261 -14.08 -0.76 12.08
N ALA A 262 -12.77 -0.87 11.85
CA ALA A 262 -12.12 -1.94 11.11
C ALA A 262 -12.04 -3.27 11.88
N ARG A 263 -13.17 -3.78 12.33
CA ARG A 263 -13.28 -5.07 13.04
C ARG A 263 -12.96 -6.28 12.15
N GLY A 264 -12.94 -6.09 10.85
CA GLY A 264 -12.46 -7.08 9.87
C GLY A 264 -10.93 -7.19 9.80
N GLY A 265 -10.21 -6.44 10.65
CA GLY A 265 -8.76 -6.47 10.77
C GLY A 265 -8.04 -5.25 10.16
N VAL A 266 -6.80 -5.07 10.59
CA VAL A 266 -5.86 -4.09 10.04
C VAL A 266 -4.78 -4.84 9.27
N TYR A 267 -4.52 -4.43 8.03
CA TYR A 267 -3.58 -5.09 7.13
C TYR A 267 -2.43 -4.15 6.82
N LEU A 268 -1.24 -4.51 7.31
CA LEU A 268 -0.01 -3.77 7.09
C LEU A 268 0.65 -4.24 5.80
N CYS A 269 0.50 -3.44 4.76
CA CYS A 269 1.10 -3.64 3.46
C CYS A 269 2.43 -2.88 3.33
N GLY A 270 2.99 -2.83 2.12
CA GLY A 270 4.23 -2.13 1.86
C GLY A 270 5.49 -2.95 2.14
N GLY A 271 6.63 -2.44 1.70
CA GLY A 271 7.87 -3.21 1.67
C GLY A 271 8.78 -3.07 2.89
N ILE A 272 8.42 -2.25 3.90
CA ILE A 272 9.31 -2.01 5.05
C ILE A 272 9.13 -3.09 6.11
N ILE A 273 7.91 -3.32 6.60
CA ILE A 273 7.65 -4.22 7.73
C ILE A 273 8.03 -5.67 7.45
N PRO A 274 7.78 -6.25 6.26
CA PRO A 274 8.20 -7.62 5.96
C PRO A 274 9.70 -7.90 6.13
N ARG A 275 10.56 -6.87 5.99
CA ARG A 275 12.02 -7.02 6.11
C ARG A 275 12.49 -7.35 7.53
N PHE A 276 11.67 -7.05 8.55
CA PHE A 276 11.99 -7.28 9.95
C PHE A 276 10.78 -7.77 10.75
N VAL A 277 9.95 -8.61 10.13
CA VAL A 277 8.70 -9.06 10.71
C VAL A 277 8.85 -9.76 12.07
N ASP A 278 9.93 -10.53 12.26
CA ASP A 278 10.17 -11.22 13.54
C ASP A 278 10.45 -10.24 14.68
N TYR A 279 11.21 -9.18 14.41
CA TYR A 279 11.38 -8.09 15.36
C TYR A 279 10.04 -7.35 15.58
N PHE A 280 9.29 -7.09 14.51
CA PHE A 280 8.04 -6.35 14.54
C PHE A 280 7.01 -7.00 15.50
N LYS A 281 6.96 -8.33 15.57
CA LYS A 281 6.10 -9.09 16.50
C LYS A 281 6.31 -8.69 17.98
N THR A 282 7.53 -8.34 18.35
CA THR A 282 7.93 -7.99 19.72
C THR A 282 8.16 -6.50 19.92
N SER A 283 7.97 -5.70 18.88
CA SER A 283 8.16 -4.24 18.90
C SER A 283 7.06 -3.54 19.71
N PRO A 284 7.23 -2.25 20.04
CA PRO A 284 6.21 -1.45 20.70
C PRO A 284 4.91 -1.25 19.90
N PHE A 285 4.82 -1.73 18.66
CA PHE A 285 3.66 -1.55 17.77
C PHE A 285 2.35 -1.96 18.45
N ARG A 286 2.25 -3.22 18.91
CA ARG A 286 0.97 -3.75 19.42
C ARG A 286 0.52 -3.06 20.70
N VAL A 287 1.43 -2.80 21.63
CA VAL A 287 1.16 -2.07 22.86
C VAL A 287 0.64 -0.66 22.53
N ARG A 288 1.26 0.03 21.58
CA ARG A 288 0.84 1.37 21.16
C ARG A 288 -0.50 1.34 20.41
N PHE A 289 -0.75 0.33 19.58
CA PHE A 289 -2.01 0.14 18.87
C PHE A 289 -3.19 0.01 19.86
N GLU A 290 -3.02 -0.71 20.95
CA GLU A 290 -4.05 -0.89 21.97
C GLU A 290 -4.19 0.30 22.93
N ASN A 291 -3.19 1.18 22.99
CA ASN A 291 -3.18 2.30 23.94
C ASN A 291 -4.05 3.48 23.44
N LYS A 292 -5.37 3.30 23.52
CA LYS A 292 -6.39 4.32 23.17
C LYS A 292 -7.42 4.50 24.32
N GLY A 293 -6.92 4.53 25.58
CA GLY A 293 -7.74 4.77 26.76
C GLY A 293 -8.91 3.78 26.83
N ARG A 294 -10.13 4.27 26.97
CA ARG A 294 -11.35 3.42 27.09
C ARG A 294 -11.60 2.49 25.89
N PHE A 295 -10.98 2.72 24.73
CA PHE A 295 -11.08 1.88 23.56
C PHE A 295 -9.98 0.81 23.46
N GLY A 296 -9.12 0.67 24.49
CA GLY A 296 -8.04 -0.33 24.49
C GLY A 296 -8.56 -1.75 24.28
N ALA A 297 -9.58 -2.19 25.03
CA ALA A 297 -10.17 -3.51 24.87
C ALA A 297 -10.81 -3.74 23.49
N TYR A 298 -11.42 -2.69 22.89
CA TYR A 298 -11.95 -2.74 21.53
C TYR A 298 -10.84 -3.02 20.52
N LEU A 299 -9.72 -2.32 20.63
CA LEU A 299 -8.57 -2.49 19.72
C LEU A 299 -7.82 -3.79 19.99
N ALA A 300 -7.73 -4.22 21.25
CA ALA A 300 -7.10 -5.51 21.60
C ALA A 300 -7.79 -6.69 20.91
N ALA A 301 -9.09 -6.60 20.65
CA ALA A 301 -9.83 -7.63 19.93
C ALA A 301 -9.58 -7.61 18.40
N ILE A 302 -9.14 -6.49 17.83
CA ILE A 302 -8.93 -6.36 16.38
C ILE A 302 -7.60 -7.03 15.97
N PRO A 303 -7.64 -8.01 15.05
CA PRO A 303 -6.43 -8.61 14.53
C PRO A 303 -5.69 -7.63 13.60
N VAL A 304 -4.36 -7.63 13.71
CA VAL A 304 -3.47 -6.93 12.78
C VAL A 304 -2.68 -7.97 12.02
N TYR A 305 -2.54 -7.78 10.71
CA TYR A 305 -1.80 -8.68 9.84
C TYR A 305 -0.70 -7.94 9.09
N VAL A 306 0.50 -8.53 9.04
CA VAL A 306 1.53 -8.13 8.08
C VAL A 306 1.31 -8.93 6.80
N VAL A 307 1.19 -8.23 5.68
CA VAL A 307 0.99 -8.83 4.36
C VAL A 307 2.33 -9.19 3.76
N LEU A 308 2.51 -10.48 3.45
CA LEU A 308 3.71 -11.03 2.80
C LEU A 308 3.49 -11.37 1.32
N ALA A 309 2.27 -11.21 0.83
CA ALA A 309 1.92 -11.53 -0.56
C ALA A 309 2.85 -10.80 -1.54
N LYS A 310 3.31 -11.52 -2.56
CA LYS A 310 4.08 -10.94 -3.67
C LYS A 310 3.12 -10.25 -4.63
N TYR A 311 3.41 -8.98 -4.98
CA TYR A 311 2.67 -8.21 -5.98
C TYR A 311 1.16 -8.05 -5.69
N PRO A 312 0.75 -7.67 -4.46
CA PRO A 312 -0.66 -7.56 -4.11
C PRO A 312 -1.41 -6.55 -5.01
N GLY A 313 -0.74 -5.49 -5.47
CA GLY A 313 -1.31 -4.53 -6.42
C GLY A 313 -1.81 -5.19 -7.71
N ILE A 314 -1.08 -6.16 -8.28
CA ILE A 314 -1.48 -6.90 -9.49
C ILE A 314 -2.77 -7.71 -9.24
N PHE A 315 -2.87 -8.40 -8.10
CA PHE A 315 -4.10 -9.14 -7.77
C PHE A 315 -5.28 -8.21 -7.51
N GLY A 316 -5.02 -7.07 -6.86
CA GLY A 316 -6.06 -6.10 -6.56
C GLY A 316 -6.63 -5.40 -7.79
N VAL A 317 -5.81 -5.04 -8.78
CA VAL A 317 -6.33 -4.45 -10.03
C VAL A 317 -7.14 -5.46 -10.84
N ALA A 318 -6.85 -6.76 -10.77
CA ALA A 318 -7.69 -7.78 -11.38
C ALA A 318 -9.11 -7.80 -10.76
N VAL A 319 -9.20 -7.67 -9.43
CA VAL A 319 -10.49 -7.56 -8.71
C VAL A 319 -11.22 -6.28 -9.11
N ALA A 320 -10.52 -5.15 -9.14
CA ALA A 320 -11.11 -3.87 -9.51
C ALA A 320 -11.64 -3.90 -10.96
N LEU A 321 -10.89 -4.49 -11.89
CA LEU A 321 -11.32 -4.66 -13.28
C LEU A 321 -12.55 -5.57 -13.38
N GLU A 322 -12.57 -6.68 -12.67
CA GLU A 322 -13.73 -7.59 -12.66
C GLU A 322 -14.99 -6.87 -12.16
N ASN A 323 -14.89 -6.10 -11.08
CA ASN A 323 -16.01 -5.31 -10.55
C ASN A 323 -16.47 -4.26 -11.57
N HIS A 324 -15.54 -3.51 -12.16
CA HIS A 324 -15.86 -2.52 -13.19
C HIS A 324 -16.56 -3.15 -14.40
N LEU A 325 -16.10 -4.31 -14.87
CA LEU A 325 -16.69 -4.99 -16.02
C LEU A 325 -18.09 -5.54 -15.72
N LYS A 326 -18.39 -5.98 -14.49
CA LYS A 326 -19.77 -6.33 -14.08
C LYS A 326 -20.71 -5.14 -14.29
N ASP A 327 -20.30 -3.95 -13.82
CA ASP A 327 -21.11 -2.73 -13.94
C ASP A 327 -21.20 -2.24 -15.41
N TYR A 328 -20.10 -2.30 -16.14
CA TYR A 328 -20.04 -1.91 -17.57
C TYR A 328 -20.99 -2.73 -18.43
N PHE A 329 -21.07 -4.05 -18.20
CA PHE A 329 -21.96 -4.93 -18.97
C PHE A 329 -23.40 -4.95 -18.46
N SER A 330 -23.66 -4.55 -17.22
CA SER A 330 -25.02 -4.42 -16.70
C SER A 330 -25.76 -3.20 -17.27
N LYS A 331 -25.02 -2.20 -17.75
CA LYS A 331 -25.54 -0.95 -18.33
C LYS A 331 -25.69 -0.98 -19.85
N LYS A 332 -25.18 -2.03 -20.51
CA LYS A 332 -25.37 -2.32 -21.95
C LYS A 332 -26.46 -3.37 -22.19
#